data_f4dd1305ecb25388f8cc567e50c5b49b
#
_entry.id   f4dd1305ecb25388f8cc567e50c5b49b
#
_cell.length_a   1.000
_cell.length_b   1.000
_cell.length_c   1.000
_cell.angle_alpha   90.00
_cell.angle_beta   90.00
_cell.angle_gamma   90.00
#
_symmetry.space_group_name_H-M   'P 1'
#
loop_
_entity.id
_entity.type
_entity.pdbx_description
1 polymer ?
#
loop_
_entity_poly.entity_id
_entity_poly.type
_entity_poly.pdbx_seq_one_letter_code
_entity_poly.pdbx_strand_id
1 'polypeptide(L)'
;WAGTWRVSPEAGALHVGPGDGSTWWANSLGDVTTRECYFDDEYVFNADGSFSNVLGTETWIEAWQGIAADACGAPVSPHDGSSAATYTYTDSTITLSGVGAYLGLPKVYNGGELGAANADSAIATRTYDIALSSGNDTMTVSISIGSGIWTYKLVAAQPSTGVISDIVP
;
A
#
# COMPACT_ATOMS: atom_id res chain seq x y z
N TRP A 1 8.57 8.10 12.03
CA TRP A 1 8.26 6.98 11.13
C TRP A 1 8.21 7.39 9.63
N ALA A 2 8.38 8.66 9.33
CA ALA A 2 8.52 9.10 7.94
C ALA A 2 9.65 8.31 7.25
N GLY A 3 9.53 8.10 5.95
CA GLY A 3 10.47 7.31 5.18
C GLY A 3 9.76 6.39 4.21
N THR A 4 10.43 5.32 3.82
CA THR A 4 9.95 4.37 2.81
C THR A 4 9.44 3.10 3.47
N TRP A 5 8.25 2.66 3.03
CA TRP A 5 7.58 1.48 3.54
C TRP A 5 7.17 0.55 2.40
N ARG A 6 7.04 -0.73 2.70
CA ARG A 6 6.54 -1.77 1.79
C ARG A 6 5.57 -2.66 2.51
N VAL A 7 4.69 -3.33 1.79
CA VAL A 7 3.94 -4.46 2.36
C VAL A 7 4.93 -5.58 2.69
N SER A 8 4.85 -6.12 3.89
CA SER A 8 5.75 -7.19 4.33
C SER A 8 5.60 -8.41 3.42
N PRO A 9 6.69 -8.97 2.89
CA PRO A 9 6.63 -10.13 1.99
C PRO A 9 6.42 -11.43 2.76
N GLU A 10 5.27 -11.55 3.40
CA GLU A 10 4.89 -12.71 4.21
C GLU A 10 3.42 -13.09 4.02
N ALA A 11 3.06 -14.33 4.31
CA ALA A 11 1.67 -14.75 4.31
C ALA A 11 0.86 -13.94 5.34
N GLY A 12 -0.35 -13.53 4.96
CA GLY A 12 -1.25 -12.78 5.83
C GLY A 12 -0.94 -11.29 5.98
N ALA A 13 0.10 -10.77 5.33
CA ALA A 13 0.42 -9.33 5.37
C ALA A 13 -0.65 -8.45 4.72
N LEU A 14 -1.49 -9.04 3.91
CA LEU A 14 -2.59 -8.42 3.20
C LEU A 14 -3.83 -9.28 3.46
N HIS A 15 -4.82 -8.76 4.16
CA HIS A 15 -6.02 -9.52 4.45
C HIS A 15 -7.25 -8.64 4.59
N VAL A 16 -8.42 -9.24 4.43
CA VAL A 16 -9.72 -8.61 4.59
C VAL A 16 -10.66 -9.50 5.39
N GLY A 17 -11.47 -8.90 6.22
CA GLY A 17 -12.44 -9.60 7.04
C GLY A 17 -13.48 -8.66 7.65
N PRO A 18 -14.37 -9.21 8.50
CA PRO A 18 -15.49 -8.45 9.07
C PRO A 18 -15.07 -7.45 10.17
N GLY A 19 -13.81 -7.49 10.62
CA GLY A 19 -13.31 -6.61 11.68
C GLY A 19 -13.32 -7.19 13.08
N ASP A 20 -13.67 -8.47 13.24
CA ASP A 20 -13.68 -9.21 14.50
C ASP A 20 -12.43 -10.07 14.72
N GLY A 21 -11.42 -9.91 13.86
CA GLY A 21 -10.18 -10.71 13.87
C GLY A 21 -10.23 -11.94 12.96
N SER A 22 -11.41 -12.32 12.45
CA SER A 22 -11.51 -13.34 11.41
C SER A 22 -11.19 -12.75 10.03
N THR A 23 -10.88 -13.62 9.07
CA THR A 23 -10.57 -13.21 7.71
C THR A 23 -11.47 -13.91 6.69
N TRP A 24 -11.89 -13.17 5.67
CA TRP A 24 -12.51 -13.74 4.47
C TRP A 24 -11.45 -14.18 3.47
N TRP A 25 -10.36 -13.43 3.40
CA TRP A 25 -9.22 -13.72 2.55
C TRP A 25 -7.93 -13.15 3.14
N ALA A 26 -6.83 -13.87 2.93
CA ALA A 26 -5.49 -13.41 3.24
C ALA A 26 -4.53 -13.95 2.19
N ASN A 27 -3.49 -13.18 1.86
CA ASN A 27 -2.50 -13.68 0.92
C ASN A 27 -1.72 -14.85 1.50
N SER A 28 -1.42 -15.80 0.63
CA SER A 28 -0.55 -16.95 0.94
C SER A 28 0.93 -16.59 0.76
N LEU A 29 1.81 -17.47 1.20
CA LEU A 29 3.23 -17.36 0.91
C LEU A 29 3.49 -17.47 -0.61
N GLY A 30 2.71 -18.28 -1.33
CA GLY A 30 2.79 -18.39 -2.78
C GLY A 30 2.43 -17.09 -3.49
N ASP A 31 1.49 -16.32 -2.94
CA ASP A 31 1.13 -15.01 -3.48
C ASP A 31 2.29 -14.00 -3.41
N VAL A 32 3.17 -14.12 -2.43
CA VAL A 32 4.36 -13.25 -2.32
C VAL A 32 5.25 -13.40 -3.56
N THR A 33 5.39 -14.62 -4.07
CA THR A 33 6.13 -14.90 -5.30
C THR A 33 5.34 -14.48 -6.54
N THR A 34 4.07 -14.86 -6.62
CA THR A 34 3.20 -14.55 -7.78
C THR A 34 3.03 -13.04 -7.95
N ARG A 35 2.95 -12.30 -6.85
CA ARG A 35 2.75 -10.85 -6.81
C ARG A 35 4.04 -10.12 -6.42
N GLU A 36 5.21 -10.61 -6.80
CA GLU A 36 6.48 -9.97 -6.42
C GLU A 36 6.54 -8.49 -6.80
N CYS A 37 5.93 -8.12 -7.92
CA CYS A 37 5.82 -6.74 -8.38
C CYS A 37 4.96 -5.84 -7.47
N TYR A 38 4.16 -6.41 -6.58
CA TYR A 38 3.40 -5.71 -5.56
C TYR A 38 4.21 -5.53 -4.28
N PHE A 39 4.92 -6.57 -3.85
CA PHE A 39 5.66 -6.56 -2.59
C PHE A 39 6.97 -5.75 -2.68
N ASP A 40 7.40 -5.34 -3.87
CA ASP A 40 8.52 -4.42 -4.06
C ASP A 40 8.07 -2.95 -4.24
N ASP A 41 6.77 -2.70 -4.30
CA ASP A 41 6.23 -1.34 -4.34
C ASP A 41 6.56 -0.58 -3.06
N GLU A 42 6.83 0.71 -3.20
CA GLU A 42 7.21 1.55 -2.08
C GLU A 42 6.18 2.66 -1.83
N TYR A 43 5.93 2.90 -0.56
CA TYR A 43 5.15 4.02 -0.07
C TYR A 43 6.11 4.99 0.60
N VAL A 44 6.29 6.17 0.01
CA VAL A 44 7.31 7.13 0.44
C VAL A 44 6.66 8.32 1.11
N PHE A 45 6.91 8.46 2.41
CA PHE A 45 6.46 9.59 3.22
C PHE A 45 7.66 10.52 3.44
N ASN A 46 7.69 11.63 2.73
CA ASN A 46 8.78 12.60 2.85
C ASN A 46 8.56 13.54 4.04
N ALA A 47 9.64 14.01 4.62
CA ALA A 47 9.58 14.89 5.79
C ALA A 47 8.90 16.25 5.50
N ASP A 48 8.82 16.64 4.24
CA ASP A 48 8.14 17.86 3.80
C ASP A 48 6.62 17.73 3.69
N GLY A 49 6.06 16.54 3.97
CA GLY A 49 4.64 16.25 3.88
C GLY A 49 4.18 15.73 2.52
N SER A 50 5.07 15.57 1.56
CA SER A 50 4.74 14.92 0.29
C SER A 50 4.73 13.39 0.44
N PHE A 51 3.90 12.74 -0.39
CA PHE A 51 3.75 11.29 -0.46
C PHE A 51 3.89 10.81 -1.90
N SER A 52 4.47 9.63 -2.08
CA SER A 52 4.60 8.99 -3.38
C SER A 52 4.35 7.49 -3.31
N ASN A 53 3.57 7.00 -4.26
CA ASN A 53 3.58 5.58 -4.63
C ASN A 53 4.71 5.38 -5.65
N VAL A 54 5.71 4.57 -5.31
CA VAL A 54 6.82 4.24 -6.20
C VAL A 54 6.66 2.79 -6.64
N LEU A 55 6.16 2.60 -7.86
CA LEU A 55 5.68 1.31 -8.35
C LEU A 55 6.65 0.62 -9.31
N GLY A 56 7.70 1.31 -9.74
CA GLY A 56 8.64 0.78 -10.72
C GLY A 56 8.00 0.61 -12.10
N THR A 57 8.53 -0.29 -12.89
CA THR A 57 8.04 -0.58 -14.25
C THR A 57 6.79 -1.47 -14.22
N GLU A 58 6.61 -2.25 -13.17
CA GLU A 58 5.46 -3.14 -12.99
C GLU A 58 4.96 -3.09 -11.55
N THR A 59 3.65 -3.25 -11.41
CA THR A 59 2.95 -3.49 -10.14
C THR A 59 1.88 -4.55 -10.36
N TRP A 60 1.23 -5.00 -9.30
CA TRP A 60 0.12 -5.93 -9.41
C TRP A 60 -1.12 -5.22 -9.95
N ILE A 61 -1.57 -5.64 -11.12
CA ILE A 61 -2.77 -5.12 -11.79
C ILE A 61 -3.87 -6.16 -11.69
N GLU A 62 -5.05 -5.72 -11.30
CA GLU A 62 -6.23 -6.57 -11.19
C GLU A 62 -7.21 -6.30 -12.34
N ALA A 63 -8.06 -7.29 -12.65
CA ALA A 63 -9.00 -7.23 -13.78
C ALA A 63 -9.91 -6.01 -13.75
N TRP A 64 -10.27 -5.48 -12.58
CA TRP A 64 -11.09 -4.29 -12.46
C TRP A 64 -10.41 -3.05 -13.08
N GLN A 65 -9.09 -3.06 -13.25
CA GLN A 65 -8.32 -1.98 -13.87
C GLN A 65 -8.27 -2.07 -15.40
N GLY A 66 -8.97 -3.03 -16.00
CA GLY A 66 -9.15 -3.11 -17.44
C GLY A 66 -8.30 -4.14 -18.16
N ILE A 67 -7.64 -5.05 -17.43
CA ILE A 67 -6.91 -6.17 -18.02
C ILE A 67 -7.75 -7.47 -18.01
N ALA A 68 -7.35 -8.46 -18.81
CA ALA A 68 -8.09 -9.70 -18.95
C ALA A 68 -8.04 -10.58 -17.69
N ALA A 69 -6.91 -10.61 -16.99
CA ALA A 69 -6.70 -11.37 -15.76
C ALA A 69 -5.65 -10.69 -14.89
N ASP A 70 -5.74 -10.91 -13.58
CA ASP A 70 -4.79 -10.34 -12.61
C ASP A 70 -3.37 -10.76 -12.94
N ALA A 71 -2.46 -9.81 -13.03
CA ALA A 71 -1.05 -10.06 -13.36
C ALA A 71 -0.18 -8.85 -13.01
N CYS A 72 1.13 -9.08 -12.92
CA CYS A 72 2.10 -7.99 -12.96
C CYS A 72 2.05 -7.28 -14.31
N GLY A 73 2.04 -5.95 -14.28
CA GLY A 73 2.01 -5.13 -15.47
C GLY A 73 2.33 -3.67 -15.19
N ALA A 74 2.37 -2.88 -16.25
CA ALA A 74 2.60 -1.44 -16.12
C ALA A 74 1.53 -0.78 -15.26
N PRO A 75 1.90 0.12 -14.34
CA PRO A 75 0.94 0.84 -13.52
C PRO A 75 -0.14 1.55 -14.34
N VAL A 76 -1.37 1.52 -13.84
CA VAL A 76 -2.57 2.03 -14.54
C VAL A 76 -3.09 3.29 -13.85
N SER A 77 -3.23 4.38 -14.64
CA SER A 77 -3.82 5.65 -14.17
C SER A 77 -5.25 5.44 -13.66
N PRO A 78 -5.68 6.13 -12.59
CA PRO A 78 -4.97 7.16 -11.82
C PRO A 78 -4.04 6.62 -10.71
N HIS A 79 -3.90 5.30 -10.59
CA HIS A 79 -3.16 4.62 -9.53
C HIS A 79 -1.73 4.24 -9.96
N ASP A 80 -1.13 5.05 -10.80
CA ASP A 80 0.20 4.82 -11.39
C ASP A 80 1.32 5.62 -10.70
N GLY A 81 1.00 6.34 -9.63
CA GLY A 81 1.96 7.15 -8.90
C GLY A 81 2.32 8.48 -9.57
N SER A 82 1.65 8.85 -10.67
CA SER A 82 1.97 10.06 -11.44
C SER A 82 1.43 11.36 -10.84
N SER A 83 0.39 11.27 -10.00
CA SER A 83 -0.24 12.45 -9.41
C SER A 83 0.49 12.89 -8.14
N ALA A 84 0.64 14.19 -7.96
CA ALA A 84 1.18 14.74 -6.72
C ALA A 84 0.26 14.41 -5.54
N ALA A 85 0.85 14.03 -4.41
CA ALA A 85 0.12 13.68 -3.20
C ALA A 85 0.84 14.20 -1.96
N THR A 86 0.06 14.40 -0.92
CA THR A 86 0.52 14.79 0.42
C THR A 86 -0.06 13.86 1.47
N TYR A 87 0.49 13.92 2.67
CA TYR A 87 -0.06 13.19 3.81
C TYR A 87 -0.12 14.06 5.06
N THR A 88 -1.07 13.74 5.90
CA THR A 88 -1.15 14.20 7.28
C THR A 88 -1.30 13.00 8.19
N TYR A 89 -0.95 13.14 9.45
CA TYR A 89 -1.01 12.03 10.39
C TYR A 89 -1.33 12.49 11.81
N THR A 90 -1.86 11.55 12.59
CA THR A 90 -1.97 11.61 14.04
C THR A 90 -1.23 10.41 14.62
N ASP A 91 -1.31 10.20 15.93
CA ASP A 91 -0.73 9.00 16.56
C ASP A 91 -1.37 7.70 16.09
N SER A 92 -2.58 7.75 15.54
CA SER A 92 -3.37 6.58 15.17
C SER A 92 -3.91 6.58 13.74
N THR A 93 -3.67 7.63 12.96
CA THR A 93 -4.18 7.73 11.59
C THR A 93 -3.17 8.33 10.63
N ILE A 94 -3.31 7.97 9.34
CA ILE A 94 -2.68 8.64 8.20
C ILE A 94 -3.79 9.01 7.22
N THR A 95 -3.77 10.23 6.71
CA THR A 95 -4.63 10.65 5.60
C THR A 95 -3.75 11.02 4.41
N LEU A 96 -3.98 10.34 3.29
CA LEU A 96 -3.39 10.68 2.00
C LEU A 96 -4.34 11.62 1.25
N SER A 97 -3.78 12.66 0.65
CA SER A 97 -4.50 13.62 -0.21
C SER A 97 -3.83 13.68 -1.57
N GLY A 98 -4.57 13.33 -2.60
CA GLY A 98 -4.10 13.26 -3.98
C GLY A 98 -4.79 12.12 -4.71
N VAL A 99 -5.31 12.41 -5.90
CA VAL A 99 -6.04 11.40 -6.69
C VAL A 99 -5.09 10.25 -7.04
N GLY A 100 -5.51 9.04 -6.70
CA GLY A 100 -4.74 7.82 -6.99
C GLY A 100 -3.70 7.43 -5.95
N ALA A 101 -3.45 8.25 -4.93
CA ALA A 101 -2.56 7.88 -3.82
C ALA A 101 -3.21 6.84 -2.90
N TYR A 102 -2.46 5.81 -2.53
CA TYR A 102 -2.99 4.72 -1.69
C TYR A 102 -1.90 4.01 -0.91
N LEU A 103 -2.32 3.31 0.15
CA LEU A 103 -1.54 2.27 0.83
C LEU A 103 -2.22 0.92 0.60
N GLY A 104 -1.43 -0.14 0.41
CA GLY A 104 -1.94 -1.48 0.20
C GLY A 104 -2.53 -1.67 -1.20
N LEU A 105 -3.84 -1.67 -1.33
CA LEU A 105 -4.52 -1.89 -2.61
C LEU A 105 -5.17 -0.62 -3.14
N PRO A 106 -4.98 -0.28 -4.42
CA PRO A 106 -5.56 0.93 -5.00
C PRO A 106 -7.09 0.92 -5.07
N LYS A 107 -7.73 -0.27 -5.09
CA LYS A 107 -9.18 -0.36 -5.14
C LYS A 107 -9.87 0.06 -3.84
N VAL A 108 -9.17 0.03 -2.71
CA VAL A 108 -9.76 0.22 -1.38
C VAL A 108 -9.80 1.71 -1.03
N TYR A 109 -10.97 2.20 -0.69
CA TYR A 109 -11.17 3.56 -0.19
C TYR A 109 -12.14 3.54 0.99
N ASN A 110 -12.25 4.66 1.71
CA ASN A 110 -13.14 4.73 2.86
C ASN A 110 -14.59 4.54 2.43
N GLY A 111 -15.19 3.44 2.86
CA GLY A 111 -16.58 3.12 2.59
C GLY A 111 -16.83 2.22 1.39
N GLY A 112 -15.79 1.76 0.66
CA GLY A 112 -16.00 0.87 -0.47
C GLY A 112 -14.76 0.41 -1.20
N GLU A 113 -14.99 -0.25 -2.31
CA GLU A 113 -13.96 -0.70 -3.25
C GLU A 113 -14.30 -0.26 -4.68
N LEU A 114 -13.27 0.11 -5.43
CA LEU A 114 -13.40 0.34 -6.86
C LEU A 114 -13.59 -0.98 -7.61
N GLY A 115 -14.37 -0.94 -8.67
CA GLY A 115 -14.58 -2.04 -9.59
C GLY A 115 -14.48 -1.57 -11.04
N ALA A 116 -14.75 -2.45 -11.99
CA ALA A 116 -14.65 -2.15 -13.42
C ALA A 116 -15.51 -0.95 -13.85
N ALA A 117 -16.67 -0.75 -13.21
CA ALA A 117 -17.58 0.34 -13.55
C ALA A 117 -17.12 1.73 -13.10
N ASN A 118 -16.17 1.80 -12.15
CA ASN A 118 -15.67 3.05 -11.56
C ASN A 118 -14.16 3.03 -11.31
N ALA A 119 -13.43 2.28 -12.12
CA ALA A 119 -11.99 2.07 -11.98
C ALA A 119 -11.16 3.37 -12.03
N ASP A 120 -11.64 4.37 -12.74
CA ASP A 120 -11.02 5.68 -12.94
C ASP A 120 -11.57 6.78 -12.01
N SER A 121 -12.39 6.41 -11.03
CA SER A 121 -12.95 7.38 -10.09
C SER A 121 -11.87 8.15 -9.35
N ALA A 122 -12.06 9.46 -9.25
CA ALA A 122 -11.15 10.37 -8.61
C ALA A 122 -11.35 10.36 -7.08
N ILE A 123 -10.74 9.38 -6.41
CA ILE A 123 -10.73 9.35 -4.95
C ILE A 123 -9.64 10.32 -4.47
N ALA A 124 -10.08 11.45 -3.92
CA ALA A 124 -9.17 12.55 -3.55
C ALA A 124 -8.45 12.31 -2.22
N THR A 125 -9.06 11.59 -1.29
CA THR A 125 -8.49 11.32 0.04
C THR A 125 -8.75 9.90 0.47
N ARG A 126 -7.80 9.32 1.21
CA ARG A 126 -7.96 8.05 1.92
C ARG A 126 -7.39 8.19 3.32
N THR A 127 -8.17 7.80 4.31
CA THR A 127 -7.73 7.81 5.72
C THR A 127 -7.62 6.38 6.22
N TYR A 128 -6.48 6.08 6.84
CA TYR A 128 -6.15 4.77 7.37
C TYR A 128 -5.93 4.86 8.87
N ASP A 129 -6.39 3.86 9.60
CA ASP A 129 -5.96 3.63 10.98
C ASP A 129 -4.59 2.97 10.96
N ILE A 130 -3.71 3.39 11.85
CA ILE A 130 -2.35 2.84 11.95
C ILE A 130 -1.99 2.45 13.38
N ALA A 131 -1.14 1.44 13.48
CA ALA A 131 -0.46 1.08 14.72
C ALA A 131 1.00 0.76 14.40
N LEU A 132 1.91 1.46 15.06
CA LEU A 132 3.36 1.26 14.91
C LEU A 132 3.87 0.30 15.95
N SER A 133 4.83 -0.55 15.57
CA SER A 133 5.62 -1.33 16.52
C SER A 133 6.52 -0.43 17.36
N SER A 134 6.99 -0.94 18.49
CA SER A 134 7.84 -0.18 19.43
C SER A 134 9.14 0.34 18.81
N GLY A 135 9.67 -0.35 17.80
CA GLY A 135 10.87 0.06 17.06
C GLY A 135 10.60 0.92 15.83
N ASN A 136 9.34 1.24 15.52
CA ASN A 136 8.92 1.95 14.30
C ASN A 136 9.38 1.28 13.01
N ASP A 137 9.57 -0.02 13.00
CA ASP A 137 9.99 -0.80 11.84
C ASP A 137 8.85 -1.57 11.17
N THR A 138 7.70 -1.65 11.84
CA THR A 138 6.48 -2.31 11.37
C THR A 138 5.28 -1.41 11.64
N MET A 139 4.40 -1.31 10.67
CA MET A 139 3.16 -0.54 10.76
C MET A 139 1.98 -1.43 10.32
N THR A 140 0.98 -1.56 11.17
CA THR A 140 -0.31 -2.14 10.78
C THR A 140 -1.22 -1.03 10.30
N VAL A 141 -1.75 -1.17 9.09
CA VAL A 141 -2.59 -0.17 8.43
C VAL A 141 -3.95 -0.80 8.14
N SER A 142 -5.02 -0.13 8.52
CA SER A 142 -6.39 -0.64 8.31
C SER A 142 -7.28 0.43 7.70
N ILE A 143 -8.22 -0.01 6.86
CA ILE A 143 -9.21 0.86 6.23
C ILE A 143 -10.54 0.13 6.10
N SER A 144 -11.63 0.80 6.51
CA SER A 144 -12.98 0.24 6.40
C SER A 144 -13.58 0.51 5.03
N ILE A 145 -14.13 -0.56 4.43
CA ILE A 145 -14.91 -0.48 3.19
C ILE A 145 -16.43 -0.45 3.45
N GLY A 146 -16.82 -0.30 4.72
CA GLY A 146 -18.21 -0.35 5.16
C GLY A 146 -18.66 -1.76 5.56
N SER A 147 -18.53 -2.73 4.67
CA SER A 147 -18.89 -4.14 4.93
C SER A 147 -17.78 -4.94 5.62
N GLY A 148 -16.56 -4.44 5.62
CA GLY A 148 -15.40 -5.11 6.18
C GLY A 148 -14.21 -4.18 6.31
N ILE A 149 -13.07 -4.75 6.71
CA ILE A 149 -11.83 -4.01 6.95
C ILE A 149 -10.69 -4.71 6.21
N TRP A 150 -9.98 -3.96 5.38
CA TRP A 150 -8.69 -4.35 4.84
C TRP A 150 -7.60 -3.98 5.82
N THR A 151 -6.64 -4.87 5.99
CA THR A 151 -5.48 -4.67 6.85
C THR A 151 -4.20 -5.04 6.11
N TYR A 152 -3.20 -4.18 6.24
CA TYR A 152 -1.89 -4.35 5.62
C TYR A 152 -0.81 -4.27 6.69
N LYS A 153 0.14 -5.19 6.65
CA LYS A 153 1.35 -5.09 7.44
C LYS A 153 2.45 -4.47 6.59
N LEU A 154 2.87 -3.28 6.95
CA LEU A 154 3.97 -2.60 6.31
C LEU A 154 5.25 -2.77 7.12
N VAL A 155 6.36 -2.88 6.43
CA VAL A 155 7.70 -2.87 7.01
C VAL A 155 8.48 -1.69 6.46
N ALA A 156 9.30 -1.07 7.30
CA ALA A 156 10.19 -0.02 6.87
C ALA A 156 11.17 -0.62 5.86
N ALA A 157 11.17 -0.08 4.64
CA ALA A 157 12.17 -0.43 3.66
C ALA A 157 13.51 0.13 4.15
N GLN A 158 14.45 -0.77 4.39
CA GLN A 158 15.80 -0.32 4.67
C GLN A 158 16.26 0.53 3.49
N PRO A 159 16.77 1.76 3.72
CA PRO A 159 17.51 2.40 2.65
C PRO A 159 18.52 1.36 2.20
N SER A 160 18.61 1.13 0.88
CA SER A 160 19.73 0.37 0.36
C SER A 160 20.96 1.08 0.91
N THR A 161 21.50 0.57 1.99
CA THR A 161 22.78 1.02 2.51
C THR A 161 23.77 0.58 1.46
N GLY A 162 23.89 1.42 0.41
CA GLY A 162 25.06 1.34 -0.41
C GLY A 162 26.21 1.41 0.54
N VAL A 163 26.55 0.27 1.00
CA VAL A 163 27.89 -0.11 1.38
C VAL A 163 28.70 0.92 2.14
N ILE A 164 28.20 1.30 3.27
CA ILE A 164 29.06 1.94 4.27
C ILE A 164 30.03 0.90 4.86
N SER A 165 29.79 -0.36 4.60
CA SER A 165 30.66 -1.45 5.03
C SER A 165 32.07 -1.41 4.45
N ASP A 166 32.29 -0.65 3.40
CA ASP A 166 33.61 -0.58 2.76
C ASP A 166 34.51 0.50 3.31
N ILE A 167 34.06 1.22 4.31
CA ILE A 167 34.92 2.11 5.07
C ILE A 167 35.54 1.32 6.21
N VAL A 168 36.33 0.36 5.87
CA VAL A 168 37.29 -0.18 6.80
C VAL A 168 38.64 0.45 6.46
N PRO A 169 39.25 1.17 7.38
CA PRO A 169 40.59 1.71 7.18
C PRO A 169 41.61 0.60 7.00
#